data_50e0bdcff0bc4379d997648212c9bbe6
#
_entry.id   50e0bdcff0bc4379d997648212c9bbe6
#
_cell.length_a   1.000
_cell.length_b   1.000
_cell.length_c   1.000
_cell.angle_alpha   90.00
_cell.angle_beta   90.00
_cell.angle_gamma   90.00
#
_symmetry.space_group_name_H-M   'P 1'
#
loop_
_entity.id
_entity.type
_entity.pdbx_description
1 polymer ?
#
loop_
_entity_poly.entity_id
_entity_poly.type
_entity_poly.pdbx_seq_one_letter_code
_entity_poly.pdbx_strand_id
1 'polypeptide(L)'
;MTYMELGKKVLEQAERPLSVKEIWERACEMGLDKERSSIGKTPWSTLGTDLSKDKKQFYVARKEGGAFFYWLKSREREFPPQETPDSKEEDDEQSECSDTAKKEKDLHPLLVKFLSEDPNFKLLCKTICHEPCKKGKGGQNKWNYPDIVGVYFPYNKYKQETLRFLHHTGQERHKLFSFELKKELSFSNLKASYFQAVSNSSWANEGYLVVFNIDDEVLNELRRLNRSFGIGVIKLESGISNSKILLPAKEREIDIPTLNMLIEQSPKYFKPFMEKINKQIEKGLDTAMDMGEFFDEALGDEAMQKHIKDKGIKAE
;
A
#
# COMPACT_ATOMS: atom_id res chain seq x y z
N MET A 1 3.41 35.97 -15.14
CA MET A 1 3.01 34.79 -15.96
C MET A 1 3.22 33.52 -15.17
N THR A 2 2.28 32.55 -15.20
CA THR A 2 2.39 31.23 -14.55
C THR A 2 3.16 30.25 -15.46
N TYR A 3 3.65 29.11 -14.92
CA TYR A 3 4.29 28.06 -15.73
C TYR A 3 3.32 27.42 -16.74
N MET A 4 2.04 27.29 -16.39
CA MET A 4 1.02 26.80 -17.31
C MET A 4 0.81 27.75 -18.50
N GLU A 5 0.69 29.04 -18.25
CA GLU A 5 0.56 30.06 -19.32
C GLU A 5 1.80 30.10 -20.22
N LEU A 6 2.99 29.98 -19.64
CA LEU A 6 4.24 29.89 -20.37
C LEU A 6 4.27 28.63 -21.25
N GLY A 7 3.97 27.46 -20.68
CA GLY A 7 3.93 26.21 -21.44
C GLY A 7 2.91 26.25 -22.56
N LYS A 8 1.74 26.86 -22.34
CA LYS A 8 0.70 27.03 -23.36
C LYS A 8 1.19 27.88 -24.53
N LYS A 9 1.75 29.06 -24.26
CA LYS A 9 2.29 29.96 -25.29
C LYS A 9 3.37 29.31 -26.16
N VAL A 10 4.25 28.52 -25.54
CA VAL A 10 5.32 27.81 -26.24
C VAL A 10 4.72 26.70 -27.14
N LEU A 11 3.79 25.91 -26.62
CA LEU A 11 3.18 24.80 -27.35
C LEU A 11 2.20 25.27 -28.43
N GLU A 12 1.61 26.48 -28.34
CA GLU A 12 0.82 27.10 -29.41
C GLU A 12 1.66 27.41 -30.68
N GLN A 13 2.95 27.72 -30.47
CA GLN A 13 3.89 28.02 -31.56
C GLN A 13 4.73 26.81 -31.99
N ALA A 14 4.64 25.70 -31.25
CA ALA A 14 5.40 24.50 -31.56
C ALA A 14 4.82 23.76 -32.77
N GLU A 15 5.72 23.15 -33.56
CA GLU A 15 5.36 22.31 -34.72
C GLU A 15 5.30 20.81 -34.37
N ARG A 16 5.77 20.44 -33.18
CA ARG A 16 5.79 19.07 -32.67
C ARG A 16 5.68 19.05 -31.16
N PRO A 17 5.28 17.90 -30.55
CA PRO A 17 5.33 17.73 -29.12
C PRO A 17 6.74 17.96 -28.56
N LEU A 18 6.85 18.65 -27.42
CA LEU A 18 8.08 19.04 -26.80
C LEU A 18 8.25 18.44 -25.40
N SER A 19 9.47 18.07 -25.05
CA SER A 19 9.82 17.72 -23.69
C SER A 19 9.79 18.96 -22.78
N VAL A 20 9.69 18.75 -21.48
CA VAL A 20 9.66 19.85 -20.48
C VAL A 20 10.91 20.75 -20.58
N LYS A 21 12.06 20.16 -20.87
CA LYS A 21 13.31 20.92 -21.08
C LYS A 21 13.25 21.77 -22.34
N GLU A 22 12.82 21.21 -23.46
CA GLU A 22 12.64 21.93 -24.72
C GLU A 22 11.62 23.07 -24.60
N ILE A 23 10.52 22.85 -23.84
CA ILE A 23 9.54 23.92 -23.55
C ILE A 23 10.19 25.05 -22.78
N TRP A 24 11.00 24.73 -21.77
CA TRP A 24 11.71 25.75 -20.99
C TRP A 24 12.75 26.52 -21.84
N GLU A 25 13.56 25.82 -22.63
CA GLU A 25 14.54 26.43 -23.53
C GLU A 25 13.90 27.39 -24.50
N ARG A 26 12.82 26.96 -25.18
CA ARG A 26 12.06 27.83 -26.06
C ARG A 26 11.41 29.01 -25.36
N ALA A 27 10.93 28.82 -24.15
CA ALA A 27 10.39 29.92 -23.33
C ALA A 27 11.45 30.98 -23.04
N CYS A 28 12.70 30.58 -22.78
CA CYS A 28 13.81 31.48 -22.60
C CYS A 28 14.18 32.23 -23.93
N GLU A 29 14.20 31.51 -25.07
CA GLU A 29 14.41 32.13 -26.39
C GLU A 29 13.34 33.17 -26.72
N MET A 30 12.09 32.92 -26.32
CA MET A 30 10.98 33.86 -26.50
C MET A 30 10.93 34.97 -25.44
N GLY A 31 11.84 34.96 -24.45
CA GLY A 31 11.91 35.95 -23.38
C GLY A 31 10.79 35.83 -22.31
N LEU A 32 10.03 34.72 -22.33
CA LEU A 32 8.88 34.50 -21.44
C LEU A 32 9.32 34.21 -19.98
N ASP A 33 10.56 33.78 -19.79
CA ASP A 33 11.19 33.62 -18.48
C ASP A 33 11.27 34.94 -17.70
N LYS A 34 11.53 36.05 -18.43
CA LYS A 34 11.65 37.42 -17.86
C LYS A 34 10.32 38.02 -17.42
N GLU A 35 9.20 37.50 -17.91
CA GLU A 35 7.85 37.91 -17.49
C GLU A 35 7.43 37.28 -16.15
N ARG A 36 8.33 36.49 -15.53
CA ARG A 36 8.05 35.82 -14.26
C ARG A 36 8.64 36.59 -13.09
N SER A 37 7.90 36.67 -11.98
CA SER A 37 8.31 37.32 -10.74
C SER A 37 9.37 36.51 -9.97
N SER A 38 9.47 35.19 -10.21
CA SER A 38 10.51 34.33 -9.62
C SER A 38 10.78 33.12 -10.47
N ILE A 39 12.04 32.70 -10.53
CA ILE A 39 12.51 31.49 -11.23
C ILE A 39 13.24 30.62 -10.20
N GLY A 40 12.76 29.37 -10.01
CA GLY A 40 13.41 28.41 -9.12
C GLY A 40 14.71 27.84 -9.68
N LYS A 41 15.45 27.09 -8.87
CA LYS A 41 16.72 26.44 -9.29
C LYS A 41 16.52 25.41 -10.42
N THR A 42 15.35 24.80 -10.53
CA THR A 42 14.98 23.80 -11.55
C THR A 42 13.61 24.13 -12.15
N PRO A 43 13.52 25.20 -12.97
CA PRO A 43 12.23 25.71 -13.47
C PRO A 43 11.50 24.68 -14.35
N TRP A 44 12.22 23.87 -15.12
CA TRP A 44 11.66 22.78 -15.91
C TRP A 44 10.94 21.71 -15.06
N SER A 45 11.42 21.43 -13.84
CA SER A 45 10.77 20.46 -12.96
C SER A 45 9.39 20.95 -12.49
N THR A 46 9.30 22.23 -12.11
CA THR A 46 8.04 22.86 -11.72
C THR A 46 7.08 22.97 -12.92
N LEU A 47 7.61 23.36 -14.09
CA LEU A 47 6.84 23.39 -15.33
C LEU A 47 6.25 22.04 -15.67
N GLY A 48 7.04 20.94 -15.58
CA GLY A 48 6.56 19.59 -15.84
C GLY A 48 5.45 19.16 -14.87
N THR A 49 5.59 19.50 -13.59
CA THR A 49 4.55 19.25 -12.59
C THR A 49 3.25 19.98 -12.89
N ASP A 50 3.35 21.25 -13.31
CA ASP A 50 2.17 22.07 -13.61
C ASP A 50 1.47 21.62 -14.89
N LEU A 51 2.22 21.26 -15.94
CA LEU A 51 1.66 20.71 -17.18
C LEU A 51 0.96 19.36 -16.96
N SER A 52 1.52 18.51 -16.09
CA SER A 52 0.92 17.20 -15.75
C SER A 52 -0.38 17.33 -14.95
N LYS A 53 -0.54 18.40 -14.15
CA LYS A 53 -1.75 18.64 -13.35
C LYS A 53 -2.93 19.13 -14.19
N ASP A 54 -2.69 19.90 -15.25
CA ASP A 54 -3.76 20.45 -16.07
C ASP A 54 -4.08 19.57 -17.28
N LYS A 55 -4.64 18.42 -17.02
CA LYS A 55 -5.09 17.44 -18.03
C LYS A 55 -6.20 17.99 -18.95
N LYS A 56 -6.79 19.16 -18.66
CA LYS A 56 -7.80 19.80 -19.52
C LYS A 56 -7.16 20.52 -20.71
N GLN A 57 -5.98 21.10 -20.53
CA GLN A 57 -5.29 21.87 -21.55
C GLN A 57 -4.14 21.11 -22.20
N PHE A 58 -3.46 20.22 -21.46
CA PHE A 58 -2.27 19.51 -21.90
C PHE A 58 -2.45 17.99 -21.84
N TYR A 59 -1.70 17.28 -22.66
CA TYR A 59 -1.57 15.83 -22.58
C TYR A 59 -0.17 15.40 -23.02
N VAL A 60 0.22 14.17 -22.69
CA VAL A 60 1.46 13.58 -23.15
C VAL A 60 1.24 12.92 -24.50
N ALA A 61 1.79 13.51 -25.56
CA ALA A 61 1.62 13.00 -26.93
C ALA A 61 2.49 11.76 -27.19
N ARG A 62 3.69 11.70 -26.58
CA ARG A 62 4.57 10.51 -26.65
C ARG A 62 5.52 10.46 -25.47
N LYS A 63 6.08 9.24 -25.24
CA LYS A 63 7.14 8.97 -24.25
C LYS A 63 8.33 8.36 -24.98
N GLU A 64 9.49 8.93 -24.83
CA GLU A 64 10.71 8.47 -25.51
C GLU A 64 11.93 8.65 -24.60
N GLY A 65 12.72 7.60 -24.39
CA GLY A 65 13.91 7.64 -23.55
C GLY A 65 13.69 8.05 -22.10
N GLY A 66 12.48 7.82 -21.55
CA GLY A 66 12.09 8.24 -20.20
C GLY A 66 11.66 9.70 -20.09
N ALA A 67 11.62 10.46 -21.20
CA ALA A 67 11.11 11.83 -21.24
C ALA A 67 9.66 11.86 -21.76
N PHE A 68 8.84 12.71 -21.13
CA PHE A 68 7.46 12.98 -21.57
C PHE A 68 7.46 14.16 -22.52
N PHE A 69 6.77 14.02 -23.67
CA PHE A 69 6.58 15.06 -24.67
C PHE A 69 5.13 15.54 -24.63
N TYR A 70 4.97 16.79 -24.24
CA TYR A 70 3.67 17.42 -24.02
C TYR A 70 3.12 18.09 -25.28
N TRP A 71 1.79 18.09 -25.41
CA TRP A 71 1.07 18.80 -26.45
C TRP A 71 -0.24 19.40 -25.94
N LEU A 72 -0.85 20.30 -26.70
CA LEU A 72 -2.12 20.94 -26.36
C LEU A 72 -3.32 20.08 -26.78
N LYS A 73 -4.27 19.88 -25.87
CA LYS A 73 -5.54 19.20 -26.23
C LYS A 73 -6.33 19.90 -27.35
N SER A 74 -6.25 21.22 -27.44
CA SER A 74 -6.85 21.97 -28.53
C SER A 74 -6.29 21.61 -29.91
N ARG A 75 -5.10 21.03 -29.98
CA ARG A 75 -4.40 20.62 -31.21
C ARG A 75 -4.16 19.10 -31.28
N GLU A 76 -4.97 18.31 -30.54
CA GLU A 76 -4.79 16.86 -30.41
C GLU A 76 -4.84 16.11 -31.74
N ARG A 77 -5.59 16.65 -32.71
CA ARG A 77 -5.69 16.06 -34.07
C ARG A 77 -4.38 16.10 -34.87
N GLU A 78 -3.44 16.99 -34.53
CA GLU A 78 -2.14 17.11 -35.21
C GLU A 78 -1.17 16.02 -34.75
N PHE A 79 -1.20 15.67 -33.48
CA PHE A 79 -0.38 14.62 -32.88
C PHE A 79 -1.25 13.81 -31.92
N PRO A 80 -2.07 12.87 -32.40
CA PRO A 80 -2.87 12.02 -31.54
C PRO A 80 -1.94 11.25 -30.59
N PRO A 81 -2.37 10.99 -29.33
CA PRO A 81 -1.57 10.24 -28.36
C PRO A 81 -1.10 8.92 -28.96
N GLN A 82 0.20 8.65 -28.95
CA GLN A 82 0.69 7.35 -29.38
C GLN A 82 0.31 6.33 -28.32
N GLU A 83 -0.55 5.38 -28.69
CA GLU A 83 -0.87 4.22 -27.87
C GLU A 83 0.38 3.32 -27.81
N THR A 84 1.20 3.50 -26.78
CA THR A 84 2.16 2.46 -26.39
C THR A 84 1.43 1.49 -25.49
N PRO A 85 1.69 0.18 -25.56
CA PRO A 85 1.01 -0.82 -24.73
C PRO A 85 1.08 -0.56 -23.21
N ASP A 86 2.01 0.29 -22.79
CA ASP A 86 2.25 0.65 -21.37
C ASP A 86 1.51 1.92 -20.91
N SER A 87 0.74 2.63 -21.76
CA SER A 87 0.25 3.98 -21.41
C SER A 87 -1.21 4.04 -20.94
N LYS A 88 -1.95 2.94 -20.95
CA LYS A 88 -3.37 2.93 -20.51
C LYS A 88 -3.60 2.58 -19.04
N GLU A 89 -2.59 2.06 -18.32
CA GLU A 89 -2.79 1.58 -16.95
C GLU A 89 -2.18 2.47 -15.85
N GLU A 90 -1.23 3.36 -16.14
CA GLU A 90 -0.53 4.10 -15.08
C GLU A 90 -1.11 5.48 -14.71
N ASP A 91 -1.84 6.17 -15.57
CA ASP A 91 -2.27 7.56 -15.32
C ASP A 91 -3.68 7.71 -14.73
N ASP A 92 -4.59 6.77 -14.98
CA ASP A 92 -5.88 6.70 -14.28
C ASP A 92 -5.76 5.98 -12.94
N GLU A 93 -4.84 4.99 -12.82
CA GLU A 93 -4.56 4.33 -11.55
C GLU A 93 -3.91 5.25 -10.49
N GLN A 94 -3.12 6.27 -10.85
CA GLN A 94 -2.43 7.08 -9.84
C GLN A 94 -3.33 8.10 -9.13
N SER A 95 -4.38 8.63 -9.75
CA SER A 95 -5.31 9.53 -9.06
C SER A 95 -6.40 8.75 -8.30
N GLU A 96 -6.92 7.67 -8.87
CA GLU A 96 -7.84 6.77 -8.18
C GLU A 96 -7.13 5.93 -7.11
N CYS A 97 -5.88 5.48 -7.37
CA CYS A 97 -5.05 4.76 -6.41
C CYS A 97 -4.72 5.61 -5.16
N SER A 98 -4.56 6.94 -5.27
CA SER A 98 -4.32 7.78 -4.10
C SER A 98 -5.54 7.89 -3.18
N ASP A 99 -6.74 7.97 -3.73
CA ASP A 99 -7.97 8.08 -2.95
C ASP A 99 -8.46 6.72 -2.42
N THR A 100 -8.28 5.66 -3.18
CA THR A 100 -8.57 4.29 -2.74
C THR A 100 -7.61 3.86 -1.64
N ALA A 101 -6.30 4.11 -1.79
CA ALA A 101 -5.30 3.82 -0.77
C ALA A 101 -5.51 4.61 0.53
N LYS A 102 -5.98 5.87 0.46
CA LYS A 102 -6.39 6.62 1.66
C LYS A 102 -7.59 5.98 2.34
N LYS A 103 -8.60 5.55 1.58
CA LYS A 103 -9.79 4.88 2.11
C LYS A 103 -9.45 3.50 2.69
N GLU A 104 -8.49 2.77 2.12
CA GLU A 104 -7.99 1.51 2.68
C GLU A 104 -7.27 1.75 4.02
N LYS A 105 -6.42 2.76 4.14
CA LYS A 105 -5.75 3.14 5.40
C LYS A 105 -6.75 3.50 6.52
N ASP A 106 -7.90 4.06 6.17
CA ASP A 106 -8.95 4.36 7.15
C ASP A 106 -9.58 3.10 7.78
N LEU A 107 -9.44 1.94 7.13
CA LEU A 107 -9.90 0.64 7.63
C LEU A 107 -8.87 -0.08 8.54
N HIS A 108 -7.60 0.36 8.57
CA HIS A 108 -6.56 -0.27 9.39
C HIS A 108 -6.92 -0.37 10.88
N PRO A 109 -7.46 0.68 11.54
CA PRO A 109 -7.85 0.58 12.96
C PRO A 109 -8.91 -0.48 13.21
N LEU A 110 -9.86 -0.68 12.28
CA LEU A 110 -10.89 -1.72 12.39
C LEU A 110 -10.23 -3.11 12.35
N LEU A 111 -9.31 -3.30 11.42
CA LEU A 111 -8.60 -4.57 11.29
C LEU A 111 -7.73 -4.85 12.51
N VAL A 112 -6.97 -3.86 13.00
CA VAL A 112 -6.15 -4.00 14.21
C VAL A 112 -7.01 -4.44 15.40
N LYS A 113 -8.18 -3.80 15.61
CA LYS A 113 -9.09 -4.18 16.69
C LYS A 113 -9.62 -5.60 16.51
N PHE A 114 -10.07 -5.97 15.30
CA PHE A 114 -10.52 -7.35 15.03
C PHE A 114 -9.42 -8.36 15.35
N LEU A 115 -8.20 -8.15 14.85
CA LEU A 115 -7.10 -9.08 15.05
C LEU A 115 -6.63 -9.19 16.51
N SER A 116 -6.81 -8.14 17.31
CA SER A 116 -6.48 -8.14 18.75
C SER A 116 -7.52 -8.84 19.60
N GLU A 117 -8.80 -8.77 19.24
CA GLU A 117 -9.92 -9.26 20.04
C GLU A 117 -10.40 -10.66 19.63
N ASP A 118 -10.33 -11.01 18.34
CA ASP A 118 -10.81 -12.30 17.83
C ASP A 118 -10.03 -13.48 18.45
N PRO A 119 -10.73 -14.51 18.97
CA PRO A 119 -10.11 -15.65 19.66
C PRO A 119 -9.16 -16.47 18.79
N ASN A 120 -9.30 -16.45 17.47
CA ASN A 120 -8.42 -17.15 16.54
C ASN A 120 -7.10 -16.44 16.32
N PHE A 121 -7.05 -15.12 16.57
CA PHE A 121 -5.88 -14.29 16.30
C PHE A 121 -5.16 -13.85 17.59
N LYS A 122 -5.72 -12.89 18.30
CA LYS A 122 -5.11 -12.27 19.50
C LYS A 122 -3.69 -11.76 19.24
N LEU A 123 -3.54 -11.02 18.16
CA LEU A 123 -2.27 -10.54 17.65
C LEU A 123 -1.88 -9.18 18.21
N LEU A 124 -0.57 -8.96 18.30
CA LEU A 124 0.01 -7.64 18.31
C LEU A 124 0.30 -7.24 16.88
N CYS A 125 -0.27 -6.13 16.44
CA CYS A 125 -0.24 -5.69 15.07
C CYS A 125 0.65 -4.46 14.87
N LYS A 126 1.22 -4.33 13.66
CA LYS A 126 1.92 -3.14 13.21
C LYS A 126 1.57 -2.80 11.79
N THR A 127 1.06 -1.58 11.57
CA THR A 127 0.86 -1.02 10.24
C THR A 127 2.19 -0.71 9.58
N ILE A 128 2.36 -1.13 8.33
CA ILE A 128 3.54 -0.86 7.52
C ILE A 128 3.23 0.28 6.55
N CYS A 129 3.95 1.39 6.68
CA CYS A 129 3.83 2.48 5.71
C CYS A 129 4.76 2.23 4.53
N HIS A 130 4.19 2.14 3.33
CA HIS A 130 4.93 1.80 2.11
C HIS A 130 5.79 2.94 1.58
N GLU A 131 5.47 4.21 1.89
CA GLU A 131 6.16 5.38 1.35
C GLU A 131 7.67 5.44 1.65
N PRO A 132 8.13 5.12 2.89
CA PRO A 132 9.56 5.13 3.20
C PRO A 132 10.27 3.82 2.87
N CYS A 133 9.59 2.81 2.35
CA CYS A 133 10.22 1.55 1.93
C CYS A 133 10.96 1.72 0.61
N LYS A 134 12.08 1.00 0.43
CA LYS A 134 12.87 1.07 -0.81
C LYS A 134 12.07 0.50 -1.97
N LYS A 135 11.68 1.36 -2.93
CA LYS A 135 10.85 0.94 -4.08
C LYS A 135 11.59 0.07 -5.11
N GLY A 136 12.94 0.02 -5.10
CA GLY A 136 13.72 -0.67 -6.12
C GLY A 136 13.65 0.00 -7.51
N LYS A 137 14.50 -0.44 -8.46
CA LYS A 137 14.43 0.01 -9.84
C LYS A 137 13.33 -0.73 -10.59
N GLY A 138 12.49 -0.01 -11.36
CA GLY A 138 11.45 -0.64 -12.19
C GLY A 138 10.36 -1.41 -11.42
N GLY A 139 10.02 -0.98 -10.19
CA GLY A 139 8.99 -1.64 -9.39
C GLY A 139 9.41 -3.00 -8.79
N GLN A 140 10.69 -3.30 -8.73
CA GLN A 140 11.24 -4.58 -8.24
C GLN A 140 10.69 -4.99 -6.86
N ASN A 141 10.36 -4.01 -6.00
CA ASN A 141 9.82 -4.24 -4.66
C ASN A 141 8.31 -3.98 -4.58
N LYS A 142 7.64 -3.92 -5.72
CA LYS A 142 6.18 -3.84 -5.78
C LYS A 142 5.60 -5.11 -5.13
N TRP A 143 4.62 -4.93 -4.22
CA TRP A 143 3.97 -6.03 -3.50
C TRP A 143 4.84 -6.84 -2.52
N ASN A 144 5.97 -6.30 -2.07
CA ASN A 144 6.79 -6.98 -1.07
C ASN A 144 6.31 -6.73 0.37
N TYR A 145 5.59 -5.63 0.61
CA TYR A 145 5.19 -5.20 1.94
C TYR A 145 3.69 -5.33 2.11
N PRO A 146 3.22 -6.01 3.18
CA PRO A 146 1.81 -6.04 3.54
C PRO A 146 1.38 -4.70 4.16
N ASP A 147 0.06 -4.48 4.26
CA ASP A 147 -0.48 -3.33 4.95
C ASP A 147 -0.30 -3.43 6.46
N ILE A 148 -0.53 -4.62 7.02
CA ILE A 148 -0.37 -4.89 8.45
C ILE A 148 0.38 -6.21 8.65
N VAL A 149 1.32 -6.19 9.58
CA VAL A 149 1.98 -7.40 10.10
C VAL A 149 1.49 -7.70 11.51
N GLY A 150 1.38 -8.97 11.85
CA GLY A 150 0.95 -9.41 13.16
C GLY A 150 1.87 -10.45 13.76
N VAL A 151 1.96 -10.50 15.08
CA VAL A 151 2.65 -11.55 15.82
C VAL A 151 1.76 -12.13 16.90
N TYR A 152 1.71 -13.44 16.97
CA TYR A 152 1.06 -14.17 18.04
C TYR A 152 2.10 -14.58 19.08
N PHE A 153 1.81 -14.25 20.34
CA PHE A 153 2.57 -14.72 21.49
C PHE A 153 1.69 -15.68 22.33
N PRO A 154 2.15 -16.91 22.60
CA PRO A 154 1.35 -17.90 23.33
C PRO A 154 1.19 -17.58 24.82
N TYR A 155 1.87 -16.53 25.33
CA TYR A 155 2.05 -16.28 26.76
C TYR A 155 0.78 -15.98 27.56
N ASN A 156 -0.25 -15.41 26.94
CA ASN A 156 -1.44 -14.92 27.64
C ASN A 156 -2.42 -16.03 28.11
N LYS A 157 -2.16 -17.29 27.73
CA LYS A 157 -3.09 -18.40 27.98
C LYS A 157 -2.58 -19.44 28.99
N TYR A 158 -1.32 -19.36 29.37
CA TYR A 158 -0.69 -20.43 30.14
C TYR A 158 -0.12 -19.91 31.48
N LYS A 159 -0.07 -20.80 32.46
CA LYS A 159 0.67 -20.55 33.70
C LYS A 159 2.18 -20.55 33.43
N GLN A 160 2.93 -19.88 34.30
CA GLN A 160 4.37 -19.69 34.10
C GLN A 160 5.14 -21.02 34.01
N GLU A 161 4.71 -22.03 34.79
CA GLU A 161 5.32 -23.36 34.75
C GLU A 161 5.10 -24.05 33.38
N THR A 162 3.91 -23.90 32.81
CA THR A 162 3.61 -24.44 31.48
C THR A 162 4.42 -23.73 30.40
N LEU A 163 4.54 -22.41 30.48
CA LEU A 163 5.35 -21.65 29.54
C LEU A 163 6.84 -22.05 29.60
N ARG A 164 7.40 -22.20 30.79
CA ARG A 164 8.78 -22.68 30.95
C ARG A 164 8.97 -24.08 30.37
N PHE A 165 8.01 -24.97 30.58
CA PHE A 165 8.06 -26.31 29.98
C PHE A 165 8.06 -26.23 28.46
N LEU A 166 7.15 -25.45 27.87
CA LEU A 166 7.08 -25.25 26.40
C LEU A 166 8.37 -24.65 25.85
N HIS A 167 8.95 -23.69 26.55
CA HIS A 167 10.24 -23.11 26.20
C HIS A 167 11.37 -24.15 26.19
N HIS A 168 11.52 -24.90 27.27
CA HIS A 168 12.57 -25.92 27.38
C HIS A 168 12.41 -27.06 26.37
N THR A 169 11.18 -27.32 25.92
CA THR A 169 10.89 -28.38 24.93
C THR A 169 10.85 -27.88 23.50
N GLY A 170 11.09 -26.58 23.28
CA GLY A 170 11.01 -25.97 21.93
C GLY A 170 9.60 -25.99 21.33
N GLN A 171 8.57 -26.11 22.16
CA GLN A 171 7.16 -26.16 21.71
C GLN A 171 6.48 -24.79 21.77
N GLU A 172 7.22 -23.73 22.04
CA GLU A 172 6.69 -22.36 21.91
C GLU A 172 6.41 -22.07 20.44
N ARG A 173 5.17 -21.71 20.16
CA ARG A 173 4.75 -21.38 18.80
C ARG A 173 4.44 -19.90 18.69
N HIS A 174 5.47 -19.11 18.45
CA HIS A 174 5.28 -17.77 17.92
C HIS A 174 4.90 -17.88 16.45
N LYS A 175 3.92 -17.11 16.03
CA LYS A 175 3.50 -17.07 14.62
C LYS A 175 3.54 -15.65 14.11
N LEU A 176 4.00 -15.51 12.87
CA LEU A 176 3.98 -14.26 12.12
C LEU A 176 2.86 -14.28 11.10
N PHE A 177 2.16 -13.16 10.98
CA PHE A 177 1.02 -12.98 10.10
C PHE A 177 1.22 -11.79 9.17
N SER A 178 0.69 -11.90 7.97
CA SER A 178 0.68 -10.86 6.96
C SER A 178 -0.74 -10.60 6.50
N PHE A 179 -1.16 -9.32 6.46
CA PHE A 179 -2.49 -8.91 6.06
C PHE A 179 -2.41 -7.87 4.95
N GLU A 180 -3.05 -8.19 3.83
CA GLU A 180 -3.31 -7.26 2.74
C GLU A 180 -4.77 -6.84 2.79
N LEU A 181 -5.05 -5.53 2.83
CA LEU A 181 -6.40 -5.01 2.97
C LEU A 181 -6.87 -4.37 1.66
N LYS A 182 -8.10 -4.67 1.30
CA LYS A 182 -8.80 -4.07 0.16
C LYS A 182 -10.18 -3.58 0.59
N LYS A 183 -10.51 -2.36 0.19
CA LYS A 183 -11.84 -1.80 0.45
C LYS A 183 -12.92 -2.59 -0.29
N GLU A 184 -12.68 -2.95 -1.54
CA GLU A 184 -13.65 -3.62 -2.41
C GLU A 184 -12.98 -4.76 -3.19
N LEU A 185 -13.68 -5.88 -3.33
CA LEU A 185 -13.23 -7.02 -4.11
C LEU A 185 -14.32 -7.48 -5.09
N SER A 186 -14.02 -7.35 -6.37
CA SER A 186 -14.83 -7.79 -7.49
C SER A 186 -14.00 -8.67 -8.44
N PHE A 187 -14.60 -9.24 -9.47
CA PHE A 187 -13.85 -10.02 -10.47
C PHE A 187 -12.77 -9.21 -11.17
N SER A 188 -12.93 -7.90 -11.33
CA SER A 188 -11.98 -7.04 -12.04
C SER A 188 -10.63 -6.93 -11.32
N ASN A 189 -10.62 -6.89 -9.97
CA ASN A 189 -9.42 -6.71 -9.15
C ASN A 189 -9.03 -7.95 -8.33
N LEU A 190 -9.86 -8.99 -8.30
CA LEU A 190 -9.67 -10.17 -7.46
C LEU A 190 -8.28 -10.81 -7.62
N LYS A 191 -7.87 -11.08 -8.86
CA LYS A 191 -6.59 -11.75 -9.10
C LYS A 191 -5.42 -10.90 -8.67
N ALA A 192 -5.41 -9.61 -9.02
CA ALA A 192 -4.36 -8.68 -8.62
C ALA A 192 -4.26 -8.58 -7.09
N SER A 193 -5.38 -8.38 -6.39
CA SER A 193 -5.44 -8.28 -4.92
C SER A 193 -5.01 -9.58 -4.24
N TYR A 194 -5.46 -10.73 -4.76
CA TYR A 194 -5.10 -12.02 -4.18
C TYR A 194 -3.61 -12.33 -4.35
N PHE A 195 -3.05 -12.12 -5.55
CA PHE A 195 -1.63 -12.34 -5.79
C PHE A 195 -0.73 -11.31 -5.11
N GLN A 196 -1.22 -10.11 -4.84
CA GLN A 196 -0.54 -9.17 -3.95
C GLN A 196 -0.44 -9.76 -2.54
N ALA A 197 -1.53 -10.31 -1.98
CA ALA A 197 -1.50 -10.98 -0.67
C ALA A 197 -0.59 -12.23 -0.68
N VAL A 198 -0.52 -12.99 -1.77
CA VAL A 198 0.44 -14.11 -1.93
C VAL A 198 1.87 -13.61 -1.87
N SER A 199 2.20 -12.55 -2.62
CA SER A 199 3.55 -12.01 -2.71
C SER A 199 4.04 -11.44 -1.39
N ASN A 200 3.24 -10.59 -0.74
CA ASN A 200 3.65 -9.90 0.47
C ASN A 200 3.55 -10.74 1.76
N SER A 201 3.07 -11.98 1.67
CA SER A 201 2.93 -12.88 2.83
C SER A 201 3.84 -14.11 2.77
N SER A 202 4.67 -14.27 1.74
CA SER A 202 5.50 -15.48 1.54
C SER A 202 6.43 -15.77 2.73
N TRP A 203 6.84 -14.74 3.44
CA TRP A 203 7.72 -14.80 4.61
C TRP A 203 7.02 -15.20 5.92
N ALA A 204 5.67 -15.10 6.00
CA ALA A 204 4.90 -15.29 7.23
C ALA A 204 4.35 -16.72 7.35
N ASN A 205 4.01 -17.13 8.58
CA ASN A 205 3.34 -18.39 8.83
C ASN A 205 1.94 -18.44 8.21
N GLU A 206 1.22 -17.33 8.26
CA GLU A 206 -0.12 -17.22 7.68
C GLU A 206 -0.28 -15.87 6.97
N GLY A 207 -0.91 -15.88 5.80
CA GLY A 207 -1.23 -14.68 5.03
C GLY A 207 -2.72 -14.57 4.78
N TYR A 208 -3.25 -13.36 4.87
CA TYR A 208 -4.68 -13.09 4.69
C TYR A 208 -4.91 -11.92 3.74
N LEU A 209 -5.87 -12.09 2.84
CA LEU A 209 -6.53 -11.02 2.14
C LEU A 209 -7.73 -10.57 2.96
N VAL A 210 -7.75 -9.31 3.38
CA VAL A 210 -8.83 -8.72 4.17
C VAL A 210 -9.66 -7.83 3.25
N VAL A 211 -10.97 -8.00 3.27
CA VAL A 211 -11.86 -7.29 2.36
C VAL A 211 -13.00 -6.68 3.14
N PHE A 212 -13.31 -5.41 2.88
CA PHE A 212 -14.43 -4.73 3.51
C PHE A 212 -15.72 -4.97 2.73
N ASN A 213 -15.74 -4.67 1.43
CA ASN A 213 -16.87 -4.99 0.54
C ASN A 213 -16.47 -6.11 -0.43
N ILE A 214 -17.28 -7.14 -0.52
CA ILE A 214 -17.00 -8.32 -1.34
C ILE A 214 -18.24 -8.72 -2.12
N ASP A 215 -18.09 -8.87 -3.43
CA ASP A 215 -19.14 -9.44 -4.28
C ASP A 215 -19.27 -10.95 -4.02
N ASP A 216 -20.48 -11.44 -3.82
CA ASP A 216 -20.72 -12.87 -3.56
C ASP A 216 -20.24 -13.79 -4.69
N GLU A 217 -20.26 -13.29 -5.90
CA GLU A 217 -19.84 -14.03 -7.11
C GLU A 217 -18.36 -14.43 -7.07
N VAL A 218 -17.48 -13.65 -6.40
CA VAL A 218 -16.04 -13.96 -6.32
C VAL A 218 -15.67 -15.07 -5.34
N LEU A 219 -16.59 -15.48 -4.45
CA LEU A 219 -16.32 -16.46 -3.40
C LEU A 219 -15.87 -17.83 -3.92
N ASN A 220 -16.39 -18.28 -5.05
CA ASN A 220 -15.99 -19.56 -5.64
C ASN A 220 -14.55 -19.50 -6.16
N GLU A 221 -14.16 -18.42 -6.79
CA GLU A 221 -12.80 -18.23 -7.26
C GLU A 221 -11.84 -18.06 -6.08
N LEU A 222 -12.23 -17.33 -5.04
CA LEU A 222 -11.44 -17.24 -3.80
C LEU A 222 -11.21 -18.61 -3.14
N ARG A 223 -12.22 -19.48 -3.09
CA ARG A 223 -12.06 -20.87 -2.60
C ARG A 223 -11.06 -21.66 -3.44
N ARG A 224 -11.11 -21.50 -4.77
CA ARG A 224 -10.14 -22.13 -5.69
C ARG A 224 -8.72 -21.64 -5.42
N LEU A 225 -8.52 -20.33 -5.33
CA LEU A 225 -7.22 -19.70 -5.06
C LEU A 225 -6.69 -20.06 -3.67
N ASN A 226 -7.54 -20.02 -2.63
CA ASN A 226 -7.17 -20.44 -1.28
C ASN A 226 -6.64 -21.87 -1.22
N ARG A 227 -7.31 -22.82 -1.89
CA ARG A 227 -6.82 -24.21 -1.97
C ARG A 227 -5.46 -24.32 -2.64
N SER A 228 -5.19 -23.50 -3.66
CA SER A 228 -3.94 -23.56 -4.44
C SER A 228 -2.78 -22.85 -3.73
N PHE A 229 -3.03 -21.71 -3.10
CA PHE A 229 -1.99 -20.81 -2.57
C PHE A 229 -2.01 -20.64 -1.05
N GLY A 230 -3.07 -21.06 -0.38
CA GLY A 230 -3.15 -21.07 1.07
C GLY A 230 -3.38 -19.70 1.73
N ILE A 231 -3.67 -18.64 0.97
CA ILE A 231 -4.00 -17.33 1.54
C ILE A 231 -5.42 -17.35 2.06
N GLY A 232 -5.62 -16.99 3.33
CA GLY A 232 -6.93 -16.87 3.93
C GLY A 232 -7.68 -15.62 3.45
N VAL A 233 -8.98 -15.57 3.74
CA VAL A 233 -9.82 -14.42 3.41
C VAL A 233 -10.63 -14.03 4.64
N ILE A 234 -10.54 -12.76 5.03
CA ILE A 234 -11.32 -12.17 6.12
C ILE A 234 -12.29 -11.15 5.53
N LYS A 235 -13.57 -11.23 5.89
CA LYS A 235 -14.53 -10.14 5.70
C LYS A 235 -14.49 -9.24 6.91
N LEU A 236 -14.08 -7.99 6.72
CA LEU A 236 -14.07 -6.95 7.73
C LEU A 236 -15.39 -6.18 7.65
N GLU A 237 -15.97 -5.87 8.78
CA GLU A 237 -17.24 -5.14 8.87
C GLU A 237 -17.06 -3.89 9.75
N SER A 238 -17.92 -2.89 9.58
CA SER A 238 -17.95 -1.71 10.45
C SER A 238 -18.31 -2.07 11.89
N GLY A 239 -19.21 -3.04 12.08
CA GLY A 239 -19.43 -3.73 13.35
C GLY A 239 -18.40 -4.85 13.52
N ILE A 240 -17.32 -4.61 14.26
CA ILE A 240 -16.17 -5.51 14.34
C ILE A 240 -16.55 -6.93 14.75
N SER A 241 -17.55 -7.09 15.65
CA SER A 241 -18.08 -8.40 16.04
C SER A 241 -18.72 -9.20 14.89
N ASN A 242 -19.08 -8.54 13.79
CA ASN A 242 -19.63 -9.17 12.61
C ASN A 242 -18.54 -9.58 11.60
N SER A 243 -17.31 -9.11 11.81
CA SER A 243 -16.16 -9.51 10.99
C SER A 243 -15.87 -10.99 11.16
N LYS A 244 -15.49 -11.67 10.08
CA LYS A 244 -15.31 -13.12 10.09
C LYS A 244 -14.28 -13.62 9.12
N ILE A 245 -13.65 -14.75 9.46
CA ILE A 245 -12.81 -15.51 8.55
C ILE A 245 -13.73 -16.26 7.57
N LEU A 246 -13.73 -15.86 6.29
CA LEU A 246 -14.46 -16.56 5.23
C LEU A 246 -13.73 -17.83 4.80
N LEU A 247 -12.42 -17.76 4.70
CA LEU A 247 -11.54 -18.87 4.32
C LEU A 247 -10.29 -18.83 5.23
N PRO A 248 -9.97 -19.94 5.93
CA PRO A 248 -8.77 -19.97 6.76
C PRO A 248 -7.51 -19.99 5.90
N ALA A 249 -6.44 -19.36 6.38
CA ALA A 249 -5.13 -19.50 5.77
C ALA A 249 -4.56 -20.89 6.05
N LYS A 250 -3.66 -21.34 5.15
CA LYS A 250 -2.84 -22.52 5.37
C LYS A 250 -1.56 -22.08 6.08
N GLU A 251 -1.30 -22.70 7.23
CA GLU A 251 -0.04 -22.50 7.96
C GLU A 251 1.14 -23.05 7.15
N ARG A 252 2.24 -22.31 7.12
CA ARG A 252 3.49 -22.66 6.42
C ARG A 252 4.69 -22.30 7.27
N GLU A 253 5.84 -22.84 6.90
CA GLU A 253 7.11 -22.43 7.48
C GLU A 253 7.50 -21.03 7.00
N ILE A 254 8.29 -20.34 7.82
CA ILE A 254 8.81 -19.00 7.50
C ILE A 254 9.84 -19.13 6.38
N ASP A 255 9.67 -18.35 5.30
CA ASP A 255 10.69 -18.19 4.26
C ASP A 255 11.78 -17.23 4.75
N ILE A 256 12.86 -17.80 5.29
CA ILE A 256 13.98 -17.05 5.87
C ILE A 256 14.64 -16.08 4.87
N PRO A 257 14.93 -16.47 3.60
CA PRO A 257 15.48 -15.55 2.62
C PRO A 257 14.62 -14.29 2.40
N THR A 258 13.31 -14.48 2.24
CA THR A 258 12.37 -13.36 2.05
C THR A 258 12.26 -12.51 3.32
N LEU A 259 12.23 -13.13 4.50
CA LEU A 259 12.21 -12.38 5.77
C LEU A 259 13.46 -11.50 5.94
N ASN A 260 14.64 -12.02 5.65
CA ASN A 260 15.89 -11.27 5.70
C ASN A 260 15.88 -10.10 4.72
N MET A 261 15.41 -10.32 3.48
CA MET A 261 15.26 -9.28 2.48
C MET A 261 14.36 -8.14 2.99
N LEU A 262 13.23 -8.43 3.59
CA LEU A 262 12.30 -7.43 4.13
C LEU A 262 12.90 -6.65 5.30
N ILE A 263 13.64 -7.28 6.19
CA ILE A 263 14.35 -6.62 7.29
C ILE A 263 15.35 -5.59 6.75
N GLU A 264 16.09 -5.94 5.69
CA GLU A 264 17.09 -5.05 5.07
C GLU A 264 16.44 -3.90 4.29
N GLN A 265 15.33 -4.16 3.61
CA GLN A 265 14.66 -3.19 2.73
C GLN A 265 13.74 -2.22 3.48
N SER A 266 13.24 -2.59 4.67
CA SER A 266 12.33 -1.78 5.49
C SER A 266 12.92 -1.46 6.87
N PRO A 267 13.96 -0.61 6.94
CA PRO A 267 14.66 -0.31 8.20
C PRO A 267 13.80 0.48 9.19
N LYS A 268 12.73 1.14 8.74
CA LYS A 268 11.87 1.97 9.61
C LYS A 268 10.71 1.20 10.26
N TYR A 269 10.25 0.12 9.63
CA TYR A 269 9.05 -0.60 10.09
C TYR A 269 9.32 -2.07 10.35
N PHE A 270 9.78 -2.81 9.34
CA PHE A 270 9.93 -4.25 9.45
C PHE A 270 11.09 -4.67 10.37
N LYS A 271 12.23 -4.00 10.26
CA LYS A 271 13.38 -4.24 11.13
C LYS A 271 13.04 -3.97 12.61
N PRO A 272 12.48 -2.79 12.99
CA PRO A 272 12.07 -2.55 14.39
C PRO A 272 10.98 -3.52 14.88
N PHE A 273 10.08 -3.97 14.00
CA PHE A 273 9.07 -4.99 14.33
C PHE A 273 9.74 -6.29 14.78
N MET A 274 10.71 -6.79 14.02
CA MET A 274 11.46 -8.00 14.37
C MET A 274 12.32 -7.81 15.62
N GLU A 275 12.97 -6.66 15.78
CA GLU A 275 13.75 -6.33 16.98
C GLU A 275 12.89 -6.30 18.25
N LYS A 276 11.65 -5.75 18.14
CA LYS A 276 10.73 -5.69 19.28
C LYS A 276 10.23 -7.09 19.65
N ILE A 277 9.93 -7.93 18.66
CA ILE A 277 9.55 -9.34 18.88
C ILE A 277 10.68 -10.06 19.59
N ASN A 278 11.92 -9.97 19.09
CA ASN A 278 13.07 -10.64 19.67
C ASN A 278 13.30 -10.20 21.12
N LYS A 279 13.26 -8.90 21.40
CA LYS A 279 13.34 -8.38 22.78
C LYS A 279 12.26 -8.94 23.69
N GLN A 280 11.05 -9.13 23.18
CA GLN A 280 9.95 -9.70 23.96
C GLN A 280 10.18 -11.20 24.23
N ILE A 281 10.71 -11.94 23.26
CA ILE A 281 11.10 -13.35 23.43
C ILE A 281 12.26 -13.47 24.44
N GLU A 282 13.29 -12.61 24.32
CA GLU A 282 14.46 -12.60 25.21
C GLU A 282 14.10 -12.23 26.65
N LYS A 283 13.19 -11.28 26.86
CA LYS A 283 12.67 -10.95 28.20
C LYS A 283 11.96 -12.14 28.85
N GLY A 284 11.53 -13.08 28.02
CA GLY A 284 10.99 -14.36 28.45
C GLY A 284 9.72 -14.22 29.27
N LEU A 285 9.48 -15.26 30.01
CA LEU A 285 8.29 -15.55 30.79
C LEU A 285 8.15 -14.73 32.06
N ASP A 286 9.21 -14.04 32.47
CA ASP A 286 9.31 -13.42 33.80
C ASP A 286 8.85 -11.95 33.85
N THR A 287 8.58 -11.35 32.72
CA THR A 287 8.17 -9.94 32.65
C THR A 287 6.85 -9.78 31.90
N ALA A 288 5.96 -8.93 32.41
CA ALA A 288 4.74 -8.55 31.70
C ALA A 288 5.10 -8.07 30.29
N MET A 289 4.29 -8.46 29.28
CA MET A 289 4.48 -8.01 27.92
C MET A 289 4.54 -6.48 27.89
N ASP A 290 5.73 -5.97 27.60
CA ASP A 290 5.90 -4.55 27.32
C ASP A 290 5.35 -4.27 25.91
N MET A 291 4.04 -4.04 25.87
CA MET A 291 3.31 -3.77 24.64
C MET A 291 3.75 -2.44 24.00
N GLY A 292 4.28 -1.51 24.81
CA GLY A 292 4.87 -0.23 24.43
C GLY A 292 4.21 0.49 23.27
N GLU A 293 4.60 1.72 23.02
CA GLU A 293 4.09 2.58 21.93
C GLU A 293 4.40 2.05 20.50
N PHE A 294 5.07 0.92 20.37
CA PHE A 294 5.51 0.42 19.06
C PHE A 294 4.40 -0.30 18.28
N PHE A 295 3.63 -1.16 18.94
CA PHE A 295 2.51 -1.86 18.31
C PHE A 295 1.31 -0.93 18.19
N ASP A 296 0.50 -1.15 17.17
CA ASP A 296 -0.71 -0.35 16.95
C ASP A 296 -1.73 -0.69 18.04
N GLU A 297 -2.23 0.34 18.71
CA GLU A 297 -3.21 0.19 19.78
C GLU A 297 -4.60 -0.06 19.20
N ALA A 298 -5.31 -1.06 19.72
CA ALA A 298 -6.71 -1.28 19.39
C ALA A 298 -7.57 -0.18 20.02
N LEU A 299 -8.29 0.55 19.18
CA LEU A 299 -9.17 1.63 19.65
C LEU A 299 -10.27 1.07 20.55
N GLY A 300 -10.55 1.73 21.66
CA GLY A 300 -11.72 1.46 22.50
C GLY A 300 -13.03 1.70 21.72
N ASP A 301 -14.14 1.15 22.18
CA ASP A 301 -15.41 1.14 21.44
C ASP A 301 -15.90 2.55 21.08
N GLU A 302 -15.83 3.50 22.01
CA GLU A 302 -16.23 4.89 21.76
C GLU A 302 -15.34 5.56 20.69
N ALA A 303 -14.02 5.39 20.80
CA ALA A 303 -13.06 5.93 19.85
C ALA A 303 -13.24 5.29 18.46
N MET A 304 -13.55 4.00 18.39
CA MET A 304 -13.83 3.29 17.15
C MET A 304 -15.12 3.81 16.48
N GLN A 305 -16.20 3.99 17.25
CA GLN A 305 -17.44 4.55 16.72
C GLN A 305 -17.24 5.98 16.18
N LYS A 306 -16.47 6.78 16.88
CA LYS A 306 -16.08 8.11 16.39
C LYS A 306 -15.29 8.03 15.11
N HIS A 307 -14.27 7.16 15.03
CA HIS A 307 -13.46 6.94 13.84
C HIS A 307 -14.32 6.54 12.63
N ILE A 308 -15.22 5.56 12.78
CA ILE A 308 -16.13 5.10 11.73
C ILE A 308 -16.99 6.26 11.22
N LYS A 309 -17.53 7.07 12.12
CA LYS A 309 -18.35 8.23 11.76
C LYS A 309 -17.55 9.31 11.04
N ASP A 310 -16.39 9.68 11.58
CA ASP A 310 -15.53 10.75 11.03
C ASP A 310 -14.99 10.39 9.64
N LYS A 311 -14.76 9.11 9.38
CA LYS A 311 -14.28 8.58 8.10
C LYS A 311 -15.40 8.18 7.14
N GLY A 312 -16.65 8.25 7.58
CA GLY A 312 -17.79 7.87 6.75
C GLY A 312 -17.76 6.40 6.31
N ILE A 313 -17.22 5.51 7.16
CA ILE A 313 -17.13 4.08 6.89
C ILE A 313 -18.55 3.49 7.04
N LYS A 314 -19.14 3.08 5.93
CA LYS A 314 -20.44 2.41 5.90
C LYS A 314 -20.25 1.03 5.31
N ALA A 315 -20.81 0.00 5.96
CA ALA A 315 -21.06 -1.27 5.32
C ALA A 315 -22.21 -1.07 4.30
N GLU A 316 -22.07 -1.55 3.11
CA GLU A 316 -23.16 -1.68 2.16
C GLU A 316 -24.05 -2.86 2.53
#